data_f8e45e4830c6f5f510610dd3e30d930e
#
_entry.id   f8e45e4830c6f5f510610dd3e30d930e
#
_cell.length_a   1.000
_cell.length_b   1.000
_cell.length_c   1.000
_cell.angle_alpha   90.00
_cell.angle_beta   90.00
_cell.angle_gamma   90.00
#
_symmetry.space_group_name_H-M   'P 1'
#
loop_
_entity.id
_entity.type
_entity.pdbx_description
1 polymer ?
#
loop_
_entity_poly.entity_id
_entity_poly.type
_entity_poly.pdbx_seq_one_letter_code
_entity_poly.pdbx_strand_id
1 'polypeptide(L)'
;MKYPDGQEVRLGDRVALGDDQQGIAVCSIDTEEYSDAYPRDQWSYLDTGVLIEFPSYGLIHYKEPEATLRLVAHPAGHKFRRRGARRRGGR
;
A
#
# COMPACT_ATOMS: atom_id res chain seq x y z
N MET A 1 6.70 -6.72 -3.35
CA MET A 1 5.73 -7.65 -3.97
C MET A 1 5.02 -6.96 -5.10
N LYS A 2 4.67 -7.68 -6.14
CA LYS A 2 3.99 -7.10 -7.30
C LYS A 2 2.58 -7.62 -7.43
N TYR A 3 1.71 -6.78 -7.98
CA TYR A 3 0.38 -7.21 -8.37
C TYR A 3 0.45 -8.13 -9.60
N PRO A 4 -0.61 -8.86 -9.91
CA PRO A 4 -0.61 -9.73 -11.10
C PRO A 4 -0.28 -9.01 -12.39
N ASP A 5 -0.56 -7.71 -12.49
CA ASP A 5 -0.26 -6.93 -13.69
C ASP A 5 1.17 -6.42 -13.75
N GLY A 6 2.00 -6.73 -12.75
CA GLY A 6 3.41 -6.37 -12.74
C GLY A 6 3.76 -5.08 -12.02
N GLN A 7 2.79 -4.31 -11.59
CA GLN A 7 3.08 -3.09 -10.83
C GLN A 7 3.52 -3.43 -9.41
N GLU A 8 4.47 -2.67 -8.89
CA GLU A 8 4.95 -2.88 -7.52
C GLU A 8 3.91 -2.36 -6.51
N VAL A 9 3.67 -3.14 -5.47
CA VAL A 9 2.78 -2.71 -4.38
C VAL A 9 3.49 -1.62 -3.58
N ARG A 10 2.83 -0.48 -3.41
CA ARG A 10 3.40 0.65 -2.68
C ARG A 10 2.51 1.04 -1.52
N LEU A 11 3.12 1.68 -0.54
CA LEU A 11 2.40 2.15 0.65
C LEU A 11 1.24 3.05 0.22
N GLY A 12 0.07 2.81 0.80
CA GLY A 12 -1.11 3.62 0.53
C GLY A 12 -1.95 3.17 -0.65
N ASP A 13 -1.49 2.17 -1.40
CA ASP A 13 -2.28 1.66 -2.52
C ASP A 13 -3.61 1.13 -2.03
N ARG A 14 -4.67 1.40 -2.81
CA ARG A 14 -5.97 0.79 -2.56
C ARG A 14 -6.05 -0.52 -3.34
N VAL A 15 -6.45 -1.56 -2.66
CA VAL A 15 -6.35 -2.92 -3.18
C VAL A 15 -7.67 -3.64 -2.98
N ALA A 16 -8.01 -4.51 -3.93
CA ALA A 16 -9.23 -5.33 -3.84
C ALA A 16 -8.88 -6.80 -3.69
N LEU A 17 -9.63 -7.49 -2.86
CA LEU A 17 -9.55 -8.93 -2.71
C LEU A 17 -10.97 -9.46 -2.66
N GLY A 18 -11.36 -10.21 -3.69
CA GLY A 18 -12.74 -10.66 -3.79
C GLY A 18 -13.68 -9.48 -3.91
N ASP A 19 -14.70 -9.45 -3.07
CA ASP A 19 -15.67 -8.35 -3.06
C ASP A 19 -15.23 -7.14 -2.25
N ASP A 20 -14.15 -7.28 -1.48
CA ASP A 20 -13.67 -6.17 -0.66
C ASP A 20 -12.72 -5.31 -1.48
N GLN A 21 -13.15 -4.09 -1.82
CA GLN A 21 -12.34 -3.15 -2.59
C GLN A 21 -11.78 -2.04 -1.72
N GLN A 22 -11.77 -2.23 -0.40
CA GLN A 22 -11.35 -1.20 0.55
C GLN A 22 -10.02 -1.52 1.23
N GLY A 23 -9.25 -2.46 0.66
CA GLY A 23 -7.95 -2.77 1.22
C GLY A 23 -6.97 -1.63 1.05
N ILE A 24 -6.10 -1.45 2.02
CA ILE A 24 -5.06 -0.41 1.98
C ILE A 24 -3.72 -1.08 2.30
N ALA A 25 -2.73 -0.83 1.46
CA ALA A 25 -1.37 -1.28 1.75
C ALA A 25 -0.82 -0.37 2.84
N VAL A 26 -0.72 -0.91 4.04
CA VAL A 26 -0.32 -0.13 5.22
C VAL A 26 1.16 -0.24 5.52
N CYS A 27 1.86 -1.14 4.84
CA CYS A 27 3.29 -1.32 5.03
C CYS A 27 3.83 -2.12 3.86
N SER A 28 4.96 -1.70 3.30
CA SER A 28 5.63 -2.48 2.26
C SER A 28 7.07 -2.70 2.67
N ILE A 29 7.36 -3.91 3.14
CA ILE A 29 8.72 -4.25 3.54
C ILE A 29 9.62 -4.32 2.31
N ASP A 30 9.10 -4.81 1.19
CA ASP A 30 9.85 -4.93 -0.06
C ASP A 30 10.38 -3.58 -0.56
N THR A 31 9.62 -2.51 -0.39
CA THR A 31 10.02 -1.19 -0.84
C THR A 31 10.47 -0.30 0.32
N GLU A 32 10.53 -0.86 1.52
CA GLU A 32 10.92 -0.17 2.75
C GLU A 32 10.05 1.06 3.02
N GLU A 33 8.75 0.90 2.79
CA GLU A 33 7.79 1.95 3.05
C GLU A 33 6.96 1.56 4.27
N TYR A 34 7.02 2.38 5.30
CA TYR A 34 6.34 2.10 6.57
C TYR A 34 5.44 3.27 6.94
N SER A 35 4.42 2.98 7.74
CA SER A 35 3.50 4.02 8.20
C SER A 35 3.61 4.15 9.71
N ASP A 36 2.99 5.21 10.26
CA ASP A 36 3.05 5.45 11.69
C ASP A 36 2.49 4.29 12.50
N ALA A 37 1.42 3.68 12.03
CA ALA A 37 0.81 2.54 12.72
C ALA A 37 1.58 1.24 12.50
N TYR A 38 2.42 1.19 11.45
CA TYR A 38 3.18 0.00 11.08
C TYR A 38 4.63 0.38 10.85
N PRO A 39 5.38 0.74 11.92
CA PRO A 39 6.74 1.26 11.78
C PRO A 39 7.75 0.15 11.50
N ARG A 40 8.88 0.57 10.94
CA ARG A 40 9.95 -0.34 10.56
C ARG A 40 10.42 -1.22 11.72
N ASP A 41 10.62 -0.64 12.90
CA ASP A 41 11.20 -1.38 14.01
C ASP A 41 10.27 -2.46 14.54
N GLN A 42 8.98 -2.41 14.22
CA GLN A 42 8.04 -3.44 14.64
C GLN A 42 7.77 -4.47 13.54
N TRP A 43 7.93 -4.09 12.29
CA TRP A 43 7.47 -4.94 11.19
C TRP A 43 8.56 -5.43 10.26
N SER A 44 9.78 -4.88 10.33
CA SER A 44 10.86 -5.30 9.44
C SER A 44 11.30 -6.76 9.67
N TYR A 45 10.92 -7.35 10.80
CA TYR A 45 11.26 -8.74 11.07
C TYR A 45 10.63 -9.71 10.06
N LEU A 46 9.62 -9.26 9.32
CA LEU A 46 8.98 -10.07 8.29
C LEU A 46 9.87 -10.24 7.05
N ASP A 47 10.88 -9.39 6.90
CA ASP A 47 11.92 -9.43 5.85
C ASP A 47 11.40 -9.07 4.48
N THR A 48 10.29 -9.61 4.02
CA THR A 48 9.78 -9.38 2.67
C THR A 48 8.28 -9.26 2.67
N GLY A 49 7.76 -8.72 1.57
CA GLY A 49 6.32 -8.68 1.35
C GLY A 49 5.69 -7.37 1.72
N VAL A 50 4.38 -7.42 1.84
CA VAL A 50 3.58 -6.24 2.16
C VAL A 50 2.50 -6.62 3.15
N LEU A 51 2.02 -5.62 3.90
CA LEU A 51 0.87 -5.76 4.78
C LEU A 51 -0.27 -4.97 4.18
N ILE A 52 -1.42 -5.62 4.02
CA ILE A 52 -2.61 -4.98 3.48
C ILE A 52 -3.74 -5.21 4.48
N GLU A 53 -4.42 -4.14 4.84
CA GLU A 53 -5.55 -4.23 5.77
C GLU A 53 -6.85 -4.11 5.00
N PHE A 54 -7.73 -5.08 5.20
CA PHE A 54 -9.06 -5.12 4.57
C PHE A 54 -10.13 -5.03 5.65
N PRO A 55 -11.14 -4.18 5.47
CA PRO A 55 -12.26 -4.16 6.44
C PRO A 55 -12.92 -5.51 6.64
N SER A 56 -13.01 -6.32 5.58
CA SER A 56 -13.68 -7.61 5.67
C SER A 56 -12.79 -8.74 6.18
N TYR A 57 -11.48 -8.65 5.90
CA TYR A 57 -10.58 -9.78 6.18
C TYR A 57 -9.52 -9.47 7.23
N GLY A 58 -9.36 -8.22 7.62
CA GLY A 58 -8.34 -7.82 8.56
C GLY A 58 -6.98 -7.63 7.90
N LEU A 59 -5.93 -7.70 8.70
CA LEU A 59 -4.57 -7.48 8.23
C LEU A 59 -4.00 -8.77 7.67
N ILE A 60 -3.49 -8.70 6.44
CA ILE A 60 -2.90 -9.87 5.78
C ILE A 60 -1.49 -9.55 5.33
N HIS A 61 -0.57 -10.47 5.58
CA HIS A 61 0.82 -10.38 5.13
C HIS A 61 0.96 -11.19 3.85
N TYR A 62 1.32 -10.53 2.76
CA TYR A 62 1.57 -11.19 1.48
C TYR A 62 3.06 -11.19 1.21
N LYS A 63 3.64 -12.34 0.98
CA LYS A 63 5.06 -12.47 0.63
C LYS A 63 5.26 -12.64 -0.87
N GLU A 64 4.27 -13.16 -1.57
CA GLU A 64 4.36 -13.47 -2.99
C GLU A 64 3.14 -12.93 -3.71
N PRO A 65 3.24 -12.69 -5.02
CA PRO A 65 2.08 -12.23 -5.79
C PRO A 65 0.90 -13.16 -5.63
N GLU A 66 -0.27 -12.57 -5.44
CA GLU A 66 -1.52 -13.30 -5.26
C GLU A 66 -2.43 -12.99 -6.44
N ALA A 67 -2.83 -14.04 -7.18
CA ALA A 67 -3.56 -13.86 -8.43
C ALA A 67 -4.90 -13.14 -8.25
N THR A 68 -5.51 -13.25 -7.07
CA THR A 68 -6.81 -12.63 -6.82
C THR A 68 -6.72 -11.20 -6.28
N LEU A 69 -5.50 -10.73 -6.04
CA LEU A 69 -5.29 -9.39 -5.50
C LEU A 69 -5.24 -8.39 -6.65
N ARG A 70 -6.01 -7.31 -6.56
CA ARG A 70 -6.06 -6.32 -7.64
C ARG A 70 -5.80 -4.92 -7.12
N LEU A 71 -5.00 -4.17 -7.86
CA LEU A 71 -4.78 -2.76 -7.57
C LEU A 71 -6.01 -1.97 -8.01
N VAL A 72 -6.59 -1.20 -7.08
CA VAL A 72 -7.73 -0.35 -7.39
C VAL A 72 -7.26 1.05 -7.74
N ALA A 73 -6.37 1.62 -6.93
CA ALA A 73 -5.87 2.98 -7.15
C ALA A 73 -4.61 3.21 -6.33
N HIS A 74 -3.73 4.06 -6.84
CA HIS A 74 -2.60 4.55 -6.08
C HIS A 74 -3.07 5.63 -5.12
N PRO A 75 -2.29 5.93 -4.09
CA PRO A 75 -2.69 6.95 -3.13
C PRO A 75 -2.83 8.31 -3.81
N ALA A 76 -3.92 8.99 -3.48
CA ALA A 76 -4.17 10.30 -4.03
C ALA A 76 -3.17 11.33 -3.51
N GLY A 77 -2.65 11.08 -2.33
CA GLY A 77 -1.76 12.06 -1.70
C GLY A 77 -0.47 12.26 -2.41
N HIS A 78 -0.06 11.34 -3.28
CA HIS A 78 1.20 11.58 -3.89
C HIS A 78 1.09 12.51 -5.02
N LYS A 79 0.00 13.08 -5.18
CA LYS A 79 0.06 14.26 -5.88
C LYS A 79 0.14 15.31 -4.84
N PHE A 80 0.69 15.14 -3.98
CA PHE A 80 0.84 15.74 -2.88
C PHE A 80 1.81 16.37 -2.63
N ARG A 81 1.71 16.36 -3.14
CA ARG A 81 2.25 16.76 -2.98
C ARG A 81 2.50 17.41 -3.36
N ARG A 82 2.08 17.89 -3.61
CA ARG A 82 2.23 18.41 -3.79
C ARG A 82 2.21 19.06 -3.82
N ARG A 83 1.87 19.55 -3.77
CA ARG A 83 1.89 20.19 -3.67
C ARG A 83 2.02 20.75 -3.76
N GLY A 84 1.69 21.16 -3.91
CA GLY A 84 1.76 21.69 -3.76
C GLY A 84 1.71 22.28 -4.05
N ALA A 85 1.47 22.62 -4.24
CA ALA A 85 1.36 22.98 -4.29
C ALA A 85 1.24 23.63 -4.39
N ARG A 86 0.98 24.01 -4.48
CA ARG A 86 0.93 24.47 -4.38
C ARG A 86 0.96 25.05 -4.49
N ARG A 87 0.71 25.46 -4.60
CA ARG A 87 0.77 25.93 -4.51
C ARG A 87 0.82 26.52 -4.67
N ARG A 88 0.50 26.94 -4.84
CA ARG A 88 0.55 27.48 -4.81
C ARG A 88 0.72 28.03 -4.88
N GLY A 89 0.44 28.23 -5.05
CA GLY A 89 0.44 28.67 -4.87
C GLY A 89 0.53 29.25 -5.01
N GLY A 90 0.31 29.56 -5.25
CA GLY A 90 0.21 29.95 -5.20
C GLY A 90 0.11 30.45 -5.44
N ARG A 91 -0.14 30.92 -5.67
CA ARG A 91 -0.36 31.27 -5.74
C ARG A 91 -0.16 31.53 -5.70
#